data_d97f4817babb61b7a967822b7e95889f
#
_entry.id   d97f4817babb61b7a967822b7e95889f
#
_cell.length_a   1.000
_cell.length_b   1.000
_cell.length_c   1.000
_cell.angle_alpha   90.00
_cell.angle_beta   90.00
_cell.angle_gamma   90.00
#
_symmetry.space_group_name_H-M   'P 1'
#
loop_
_entity.id
_entity.type
_entity.pdbx_description
1 polymer ?
#
loop_
_entity_poly.entity_id
_entity_poly.type
_entity_poly.pdbx_seq_one_letter_code
_entity_poly.pdbx_strand_id
1 'polypeptide(L)'
;DFDRKEQNYKSEIKILNEQIKSLRDKLFGRKTEKIHWDDSQLSLFDIAEPECPILEEPEETTVKPHTRKQRGRKPLPENLPRVEVIHDIPEEEKQCGCGCMKVRSGQEVSEQLDIIPAQMKVIRNIRYKYACKKCEGVEDDGPTVSIARMPEQMIPKSMATAGLLAHIMTAKFADALPFYRQEKQFSRIGVELPRSTMCNWAMKVAQACELLTGFMQAQILQSPVINIDETTVQVLKEPKRSKCYMWVFKGGTPDKPIILFQYHPTRSGDVALKFLNGYQGIVQTDGYAGYNFLDTIIGIIHVACWIHARRKYTDVLKAAGIKKKNAPTGNAGTALKYISKLYKIEKEARELELSAEDLYRERQEKA
;
A
#
# COMPACT_ATOMS: atom_id res chain seq x y z
N ASP A 1 -39.60 -18.37 36.82
CA ASP A 1 -38.15 -18.23 37.12
C ASP A 1 -37.29 -19.27 36.37
N PHE A 2 -37.82 -20.48 36.13
CA PHE A 2 -37.10 -21.57 35.44
C PHE A 2 -36.97 -21.28 33.94
N ASP A 3 -38.01 -20.83 33.28
CA ASP A 3 -37.98 -20.51 31.83
C ASP A 3 -37.03 -19.34 31.51
N ARG A 4 -36.94 -18.38 32.42
CA ARG A 4 -36.01 -17.24 32.26
C ARG A 4 -34.56 -17.68 32.39
N LYS A 5 -34.25 -18.61 33.29
CA LYS A 5 -32.92 -19.19 33.43
C LYS A 5 -32.57 -20.07 32.22
N GLU A 6 -33.51 -20.81 31.71
CA GLU A 6 -33.32 -21.63 30.51
C GLU A 6 -33.02 -20.80 29.26
N GLN A 7 -33.77 -19.67 29.08
CA GLN A 7 -33.50 -18.72 28.00
C GLN A 7 -32.11 -18.06 28.11
N ASN A 8 -31.69 -17.71 29.34
CA ASN A 8 -30.35 -17.16 29.56
C ASN A 8 -29.26 -18.17 29.21
N TYR A 9 -29.39 -19.41 29.67
CA TYR A 9 -28.41 -20.47 29.31
C TYR A 9 -28.39 -20.76 27.82
N LYS A 10 -29.53 -20.79 27.14
CA LYS A 10 -29.59 -20.95 25.67
C LYS A 10 -28.88 -19.83 24.93
N SER A 11 -29.02 -18.58 25.40
CA SER A 11 -28.32 -17.43 24.81
C SER A 11 -26.80 -17.47 25.08
N GLU A 12 -26.41 -17.89 26.27
CA GLU A 12 -24.99 -18.02 26.65
C GLU A 12 -24.30 -19.14 25.85
N ILE A 13 -24.94 -20.31 25.70
CA ILE A 13 -24.49 -21.43 24.87
C ILE A 13 -24.35 -20.98 23.41
N LYS A 14 -25.29 -20.20 22.91
CA LYS A 14 -25.21 -19.66 21.54
C LYS A 14 -24.00 -18.74 21.34
N ILE A 15 -23.74 -17.84 22.29
CA ILE A 15 -22.57 -16.93 22.27
C ILE A 15 -21.26 -17.73 22.34
N LEU A 16 -21.18 -18.71 23.21
CA LEU A 16 -19.99 -19.57 23.35
C LEU A 16 -19.73 -20.37 22.04
N ASN A 17 -20.76 -20.93 21.45
CA ASN A 17 -20.63 -21.62 20.16
C ASN A 17 -20.16 -20.73 19.02
N GLU A 18 -20.61 -19.47 18.98
CA GLU A 18 -20.17 -18.47 18.02
C GLU A 18 -18.68 -18.10 18.25
N GLN A 19 -18.27 -17.98 19.50
CA GLN A 19 -16.86 -17.76 19.86
C GLN A 19 -15.97 -18.94 19.46
N ILE A 20 -16.40 -20.17 19.73
CA ILE A 20 -15.69 -21.41 19.35
C ILE A 20 -15.55 -21.47 17.82
N LYS A 21 -16.61 -21.17 17.07
CA LYS A 21 -16.58 -21.13 15.59
C LYS A 21 -15.59 -20.09 15.09
N SER A 22 -15.60 -18.87 15.64
CA SER A 22 -14.65 -17.80 15.29
C SER A 22 -13.20 -18.18 15.59
N LEU A 23 -12.95 -18.83 16.73
CA LEU A 23 -11.61 -19.30 17.11
C LEU A 23 -11.14 -20.44 16.21
N ARG A 24 -12.01 -21.36 15.83
CA ARG A 24 -11.71 -22.43 14.86
C ARG A 24 -11.35 -21.86 13.48
N ASP A 25 -12.12 -20.88 12.98
CA ASP A 25 -11.85 -20.23 11.70
C ASP A 25 -10.52 -19.45 11.73
N LYS A 26 -10.16 -18.85 12.87
CA LYS A 26 -8.85 -18.19 13.06
C LYS A 26 -7.67 -19.17 13.11
N LEU A 27 -7.87 -20.36 13.68
CA LEU A 27 -6.80 -21.35 13.86
C LEU A 27 -6.63 -22.28 12.66
N PHE A 28 -7.73 -22.69 12.03
CA PHE A 28 -7.77 -23.73 11.00
C PHE A 28 -8.34 -23.26 9.65
N GLY A 29 -8.84 -22.00 9.55
CA GLY A 29 -9.30 -21.43 8.30
C GLY A 29 -8.17 -21.39 7.26
N ARG A 30 -8.49 -21.63 5.99
CA ARG A 30 -7.51 -21.56 4.88
C ARG A 30 -6.84 -20.20 4.87
N LYS A 31 -5.59 -20.13 5.27
CA LYS A 31 -4.71 -18.95 5.07
C LYS A 31 -4.23 -19.00 3.62
N THR A 32 -5.03 -18.49 2.70
CA THR A 32 -4.58 -18.29 1.32
C THR A 32 -3.77 -17.01 1.26
N GLU A 33 -2.56 -17.07 0.69
CA GLU A 33 -1.77 -15.89 0.30
C GLU A 33 -2.40 -15.12 -0.89
N LYS A 34 -3.51 -15.60 -1.42
CA LYS A 34 -4.31 -14.83 -2.38
C LYS A 34 -5.02 -13.74 -1.59
N ILE A 35 -4.44 -12.56 -1.61
CA ILE A 35 -5.16 -11.33 -1.33
C ILE A 35 -6.25 -11.25 -2.39
N HIS A 36 -7.43 -11.79 -2.08
CA HIS A 36 -8.62 -11.27 -2.73
C HIS A 36 -8.74 -9.85 -2.19
N TRP A 37 -8.51 -8.90 -3.04
CA TRP A 37 -8.97 -7.54 -2.83
C TRP A 37 -10.49 -7.60 -2.72
N ASP A 38 -10.96 -8.07 -1.58
CA ASP A 38 -12.33 -7.88 -1.18
C ASP A 38 -12.39 -6.41 -0.78
N ASP A 39 -13.26 -5.62 -1.43
CA ASP A 39 -13.53 -4.21 -1.14
C ASP A 39 -13.81 -3.92 0.34
N SER A 40 -13.80 -4.93 1.18
CA SER A 40 -13.96 -4.87 2.63
C SER A 40 -12.64 -4.78 3.41
N GLN A 41 -11.48 -5.00 2.79
CA GLN A 41 -10.19 -4.86 3.44
C GLN A 41 -9.62 -3.48 3.13
N LEU A 42 -10.05 -2.50 3.93
CA LEU A 42 -9.44 -1.18 3.96
C LEU A 42 -7.95 -1.33 4.19
N SER A 43 -7.15 -0.79 3.28
CA SER A 43 -5.76 -0.46 3.59
C SER A 43 -5.75 0.38 4.86
N LEU A 44 -4.79 0.11 5.74
CA LEU A 44 -4.62 0.84 7.00
C LEU A 44 -4.54 2.37 6.78
N PHE A 45 -4.23 2.77 5.56
CA PHE A 45 -3.98 4.15 5.15
C PHE A 45 -4.79 4.61 3.93
N ASP A 46 -5.64 3.74 3.37
CA ASP A 46 -6.57 4.17 2.33
C ASP A 46 -7.67 5.01 2.96
N ILE A 47 -7.60 6.30 2.68
CA ILE A 47 -8.64 7.27 3.04
C ILE A 47 -9.85 7.12 2.09
N ALA A 48 -9.72 6.30 1.03
CA ALA A 48 -10.85 5.91 0.21
C ALA A 48 -11.77 5.01 1.04
N GLU A 49 -12.77 5.61 1.61
CA GLU A 49 -13.80 4.90 2.37
C GLU A 49 -14.50 3.88 1.48
N PRO A 50 -14.68 2.63 1.96
CA PRO A 50 -15.58 1.73 1.30
C PRO A 50 -16.98 2.35 1.35
N GLU A 51 -17.60 2.48 0.20
CA GLU A 51 -19.01 2.80 0.13
C GLU A 51 -19.77 1.80 1.02
N CYS A 52 -20.16 2.26 2.21
CA CYS A 52 -21.12 1.53 3.00
C CYS A 52 -22.45 1.68 2.27
N PRO A 53 -23.07 0.62 1.76
CA PRO A 53 -24.39 0.74 1.21
C PRO A 53 -25.30 1.30 2.35
N ILE A 54 -25.83 2.47 2.11
CA ILE A 54 -26.88 3.04 2.95
C ILE A 54 -28.01 2.00 2.89
N LEU A 55 -28.25 1.33 3.98
CA LEU A 55 -29.42 0.47 4.12
C LEU A 55 -30.60 1.41 4.32
N GLU A 56 -31.18 1.84 3.21
CA GLU A 56 -32.53 2.39 3.21
C GLU A 56 -33.48 1.27 3.63
N GLU A 57 -34.44 1.59 4.47
CA GLU A 57 -35.54 0.66 4.77
C GLU A 57 -36.16 0.21 3.47
N PRO A 58 -36.56 -1.07 3.33
CA PRO A 58 -37.14 -1.55 2.10
C PRO A 58 -38.51 -0.88 1.90
N GLU A 59 -38.55 0.23 1.17
CA GLU A 59 -39.74 0.59 0.44
C GLU A 59 -39.90 -0.42 -0.68
N GLU A 60 -41.08 -1.05 -0.76
CA GLU A 60 -41.45 -1.90 -1.88
C GLU A 60 -41.42 -1.10 -3.18
N THR A 61 -40.25 -1.07 -3.83
CA THR A 61 -40.10 -0.45 -5.13
C THR A 61 -40.24 -1.50 -6.20
N THR A 62 -41.33 -1.43 -6.94
CA THR A 62 -41.46 -2.08 -8.27
C THR A 62 -40.27 -1.67 -9.12
N VAL A 63 -39.38 -2.64 -9.37
CA VAL A 63 -38.17 -2.48 -10.18
C VAL A 63 -38.60 -2.17 -11.62
N LYS A 64 -38.50 -0.92 -12.04
CA LYS A 64 -38.57 -0.57 -13.47
C LYS A 64 -37.39 -1.24 -14.19
N PRO A 65 -37.61 -1.86 -15.36
CA PRO A 65 -36.51 -2.45 -16.11
C PRO A 65 -35.51 -1.35 -16.50
N HIS A 66 -34.34 -1.36 -15.87
CA HIS A 66 -33.27 -0.43 -16.24
C HIS A 66 -32.39 -1.11 -17.28
N THR A 67 -32.30 -0.49 -18.43
CA THR A 67 -31.34 -0.84 -19.46
C THR A 67 -29.92 -0.62 -18.93
N ARG A 68 -29.18 -1.72 -18.79
CA ARG A 68 -27.76 -1.71 -18.41
C ARG A 68 -27.03 -0.97 -19.54
N LYS A 69 -26.58 0.27 -19.29
CA LYS A 69 -25.66 0.93 -20.20
C LYS A 69 -24.41 0.08 -20.29
N GLN A 70 -24.14 -0.53 -21.45
CA GLN A 70 -22.85 -1.17 -21.71
C GLN A 70 -21.78 -0.08 -21.53
N ARG A 71 -20.99 -0.20 -20.49
CA ARG A 71 -19.79 0.62 -20.34
C ARG A 71 -18.81 0.13 -21.41
N GLY A 72 -18.62 0.90 -22.45
CA GLY A 72 -17.56 0.69 -23.43
C GLY A 72 -16.19 0.60 -22.74
N ARG A 73 -15.16 0.08 -23.44
CA ARG A 73 -13.78 0.09 -22.94
C ARG A 73 -13.40 1.53 -22.56
N LYS A 74 -12.76 1.70 -21.40
CA LYS A 74 -12.16 3.00 -21.07
C LYS A 74 -11.06 3.29 -22.09
N PRO A 75 -10.91 4.55 -22.55
CA PRO A 75 -9.83 4.94 -23.44
C PRO A 75 -8.47 4.63 -22.80
N LEU A 76 -7.48 4.32 -23.64
CA LEU A 76 -6.12 4.08 -23.17
C LEU A 76 -5.48 5.39 -22.68
N PRO A 77 -4.58 5.37 -21.68
CA PRO A 77 -3.93 6.56 -21.14
C PRO A 77 -3.23 7.39 -22.23
N GLU A 78 -3.45 8.69 -22.24
CA GLU A 78 -2.89 9.60 -23.25
C GLU A 78 -1.36 9.77 -23.13
N ASN A 79 -0.81 9.57 -21.94
CA ASN A 79 0.64 9.68 -21.67
C ASN A 79 1.48 8.54 -22.22
N LEU A 80 0.87 7.48 -22.76
CA LEU A 80 1.62 6.38 -23.37
C LEU A 80 2.04 6.75 -24.79
N PRO A 81 3.28 6.44 -25.22
CA PRO A 81 3.72 6.63 -26.59
C PRO A 81 2.87 5.79 -27.55
N ARG A 82 2.50 6.36 -28.67
CA ARG A 82 1.74 5.67 -29.72
C ARG A 82 2.64 5.44 -30.91
N VAL A 83 2.73 4.17 -31.34
CA VAL A 83 3.43 3.76 -32.55
C VAL A 83 2.38 3.44 -33.60
N GLU A 84 2.38 4.18 -34.70
CA GLU A 84 1.46 3.94 -35.80
C GLU A 84 1.95 2.81 -36.68
N VAL A 85 1.13 1.79 -36.88
CA VAL A 85 1.36 0.71 -37.83
C VAL A 85 0.30 0.80 -38.90
N ILE A 86 0.71 1.15 -40.11
CA ILE A 86 -0.21 1.32 -41.24
C ILE A 86 -0.41 -0.01 -41.92
N HIS A 87 -1.63 -0.48 -42.00
CA HIS A 87 -2.06 -1.61 -42.80
C HIS A 87 -2.78 -1.10 -44.02
N ASP A 88 -2.23 -1.35 -45.21
CA ASP A 88 -2.85 -0.99 -46.47
C ASP A 88 -3.15 -2.25 -47.29
N ILE A 89 -4.12 -2.14 -48.17
CA ILE A 89 -4.46 -3.21 -49.12
C ILE A 89 -3.43 -3.26 -50.25
N PRO A 90 -3.14 -4.44 -50.80
CA PRO A 90 -2.24 -4.57 -51.97
C PRO A 90 -2.68 -3.68 -53.14
N GLU A 91 -1.72 -3.25 -53.95
CA GLU A 91 -2.02 -2.36 -55.11
C GLU A 91 -3.02 -2.99 -56.08
N GLU A 92 -2.98 -4.32 -56.20
CA GLU A 92 -3.89 -5.07 -57.06
C GLU A 92 -5.36 -4.96 -56.61
N GLU A 93 -5.59 -4.86 -55.31
CA GLU A 93 -6.94 -4.72 -54.73
C GLU A 93 -7.45 -3.27 -54.76
N LYS A 94 -6.58 -2.29 -55.07
CA LYS A 94 -6.94 -0.89 -55.23
C LYS A 94 -7.60 -0.61 -56.61
N GLN A 95 -7.57 -1.56 -57.53
CA GLN A 95 -8.24 -1.44 -58.81
C GLN A 95 -9.71 -1.82 -58.65
N CYS A 96 -10.60 -0.98 -59.18
CA CYS A 96 -12.03 -1.23 -59.26
C CYS A 96 -12.37 -2.11 -60.48
N GLY A 97 -13.40 -2.95 -60.41
CA GLY A 97 -13.88 -3.71 -61.57
C GLY A 97 -14.27 -2.89 -62.77
N CYS A 98 -14.42 -1.57 -62.65
CA CYS A 98 -14.62 -0.62 -63.76
C CYS A 98 -13.32 -0.16 -64.42
N GLY A 99 -12.13 -0.60 -63.96
CA GLY A 99 -10.81 -0.21 -64.42
C GLY A 99 -10.21 1.04 -63.78
N CYS A 100 -10.94 1.74 -62.90
CA CYS A 100 -10.46 2.92 -62.21
C CYS A 100 -9.74 2.57 -60.90
N MET A 101 -8.77 3.39 -60.48
CA MET A 101 -8.13 3.28 -59.18
C MET A 101 -9.05 3.78 -58.06
N LYS A 102 -9.22 3.02 -56.98
CA LYS A 102 -9.96 3.44 -55.79
C LYS A 102 -9.20 4.53 -55.05
N VAL A 103 -9.90 5.53 -54.57
CA VAL A 103 -9.33 6.66 -53.79
C VAL A 103 -9.59 6.40 -52.31
N ARG A 104 -8.63 6.73 -51.46
CA ARG A 104 -8.74 6.60 -50.00
C ARG A 104 -9.90 7.46 -49.50
N SER A 105 -10.95 6.86 -48.93
CA SER A 105 -12.17 7.53 -48.45
C SER A 105 -12.21 7.74 -46.95
N GLY A 106 -11.31 7.11 -46.21
CA GLY A 106 -11.22 7.22 -44.75
C GLY A 106 -10.21 6.28 -44.17
N GLN A 107 -10.22 6.20 -42.84
CA GLN A 107 -9.38 5.28 -42.06
C GLN A 107 -10.14 4.79 -40.84
N GLU A 108 -9.91 3.55 -40.44
CA GLU A 108 -10.35 3.01 -39.17
C GLU A 108 -9.13 2.91 -38.27
N VAL A 109 -9.25 3.40 -37.03
CA VAL A 109 -8.16 3.39 -36.06
C VAL A 109 -8.56 2.49 -34.89
N SER A 110 -7.72 1.51 -34.59
CA SER A 110 -7.84 0.67 -33.39
C SER A 110 -6.58 0.76 -32.58
N GLU A 111 -6.71 0.84 -31.25
CA GLU A 111 -5.57 0.89 -30.34
C GLU A 111 -5.42 -0.44 -29.61
N GLN A 112 -4.18 -0.90 -29.48
CA GLN A 112 -3.77 -2.10 -28.73
C GLN A 112 -2.65 -1.72 -27.76
N LEU A 113 -2.66 -2.34 -26.57
CA LEU A 113 -1.53 -2.21 -25.63
C LEU A 113 -0.46 -3.24 -25.97
N ASP A 114 0.77 -2.76 -26.07
CA ASP A 114 1.96 -3.60 -26.15
C ASP A 114 2.90 -3.32 -24.99
N ILE A 115 3.78 -4.29 -24.67
CA ILE A 115 4.78 -4.20 -23.61
C ILE A 115 6.15 -4.56 -24.14
N ILE A 116 7.11 -3.68 -23.91
CA ILE A 116 8.53 -3.98 -24.12
C ILE A 116 9.07 -4.52 -22.79
N PRO A 117 9.50 -5.79 -22.72
CA PRO A 117 10.07 -6.34 -21.50
C PRO A 117 11.30 -5.56 -21.04
N ALA A 118 11.52 -5.50 -19.71
CA ALA A 118 12.70 -4.86 -19.14
C ALA A 118 13.97 -5.49 -19.72
N GLN A 119 14.90 -4.65 -20.20
CA GLN A 119 16.18 -5.07 -20.73
C GLN A 119 17.28 -4.85 -19.71
N MET A 120 18.14 -5.87 -19.54
CA MET A 120 19.39 -5.73 -18.79
C MET A 120 20.54 -5.39 -19.73
N LYS A 121 21.40 -4.47 -19.27
CA LYS A 121 22.60 -4.08 -19.99
C LYS A 121 23.82 -4.05 -19.09
N VAL A 122 24.98 -4.34 -19.63
CA VAL A 122 26.27 -4.20 -18.94
C VAL A 122 26.87 -2.84 -19.28
N ILE A 123 27.17 -2.05 -18.24
CA ILE A 123 27.88 -0.78 -18.39
C ILE A 123 29.36 -1.06 -18.21
N ARG A 124 30.16 -0.86 -19.28
CA ARG A 124 31.63 -0.95 -19.24
C ARG A 124 32.21 0.43 -18.93
N ASN A 125 32.71 0.60 -17.72
CA ASN A 125 33.44 1.81 -17.36
C ASN A 125 34.89 1.69 -17.77
N ILE A 126 35.33 2.43 -18.80
CA ILE A 126 36.71 2.43 -19.31
C ILE A 126 37.37 3.69 -18.76
N ARG A 127 38.48 3.49 -18.05
CA ARG A 127 39.32 4.58 -17.51
C ARG A 127 40.72 4.42 -18.03
N TYR A 128 41.13 5.38 -18.86
CA TYR A 128 42.49 5.39 -19.37
C TYR A 128 43.46 5.79 -18.27
N LYS A 129 44.66 5.16 -18.34
CA LYS A 129 45.77 5.48 -17.46
C LYS A 129 46.79 6.30 -18.25
N TYR A 130 47.31 7.33 -17.63
CA TYR A 130 48.30 8.21 -18.21
C TYR A 130 49.56 8.21 -17.35
N ALA A 131 50.71 7.97 -17.97
CA ALA A 131 52.02 8.05 -17.33
C ALA A 131 52.95 8.95 -18.15
N CYS A 132 53.78 9.71 -17.47
CA CYS A 132 54.78 10.50 -18.14
C CYS A 132 55.93 9.56 -18.64
N LYS A 133 56.19 9.59 -19.94
CA LYS A 133 57.31 8.79 -20.55
C LYS A 133 58.67 9.45 -20.36
N LYS A 134 58.72 10.72 -19.95
CA LYS A 134 59.96 11.50 -19.88
C LYS A 134 60.61 11.42 -18.50
N CYS A 135 59.85 11.55 -17.44
CA CYS A 135 60.35 11.53 -16.06
C CYS A 135 59.98 10.24 -15.31
N GLU A 136 59.17 9.36 -15.91
CA GLU A 136 58.67 8.11 -15.30
C GLU A 136 58.04 8.32 -13.90
N GLY A 137 57.65 9.57 -13.56
CA GLY A 137 57.05 9.94 -12.28
C GLY A 137 58.07 10.15 -11.14
N VAL A 138 59.35 10.43 -11.44
CA VAL A 138 60.42 10.58 -10.43
C VAL A 138 60.66 12.05 -10.05
N GLU A 139 60.12 13.00 -10.86
CA GLU A 139 60.40 14.46 -10.64
C GLU A 139 59.39 15.19 -9.78
N ASP A 140 58.28 14.53 -9.40
CA ASP A 140 57.29 15.10 -8.48
C ASP A 140 56.81 14.08 -7.43
N ASP A 141 56.30 14.52 -6.29
CA ASP A 141 55.73 13.67 -5.25
C ASP A 141 54.31 13.16 -5.59
N GLY A 142 53.88 13.34 -6.83
CA GLY A 142 52.58 12.90 -7.33
C GLY A 142 52.60 11.40 -7.74
N PRO A 143 51.40 10.86 -7.98
CA PRO A 143 51.30 9.46 -8.42
C PRO A 143 51.89 9.28 -9.83
N THR A 144 52.80 8.32 -10.02
CA THR A 144 53.45 7.97 -11.30
C THR A 144 52.46 7.69 -12.44
N VAL A 145 51.24 7.29 -12.10
CA VAL A 145 50.17 7.02 -13.05
C VAL A 145 48.91 7.76 -12.67
N SER A 146 48.43 8.62 -13.53
CA SER A 146 47.15 9.31 -13.39
C SER A 146 46.02 8.51 -14.03
N ILE A 147 44.91 8.39 -13.33
CA ILE A 147 43.69 7.70 -13.83
C ILE A 147 42.46 8.53 -13.47
N ALA A 148 41.49 8.58 -14.37
CA ALA A 148 40.23 9.27 -14.10
C ALA A 148 39.52 8.67 -12.87
N ARG A 149 38.92 9.53 -12.06
CA ARG A 149 38.13 9.07 -10.91
C ARG A 149 36.95 8.23 -11.37
N MET A 150 36.64 7.18 -10.57
CA MET A 150 35.45 6.40 -10.80
C MET A 150 34.22 7.23 -10.38
N PRO A 151 33.12 7.21 -11.15
CA PRO A 151 31.87 7.79 -10.69
C PRO A 151 31.46 7.19 -9.34
N GLU A 152 30.87 8.02 -8.49
CA GLU A 152 30.37 7.57 -7.20
C GLU A 152 29.30 6.50 -7.38
N GLN A 153 29.40 5.47 -6.54
CA GLN A 153 28.46 4.35 -6.52
C GLN A 153 27.79 4.28 -5.17
N MET A 154 26.48 4.04 -5.14
CA MET A 154 25.72 3.85 -3.91
C MET A 154 26.31 2.74 -3.04
N ILE A 155 26.78 1.66 -3.67
CA ILE A 155 27.54 0.59 -3.02
C ILE A 155 28.91 0.55 -3.67
N PRO A 156 29.98 0.99 -2.98
CA PRO A 156 31.32 0.99 -3.54
C PRO A 156 31.77 -0.40 -4.04
N LYS A 157 32.40 -0.44 -5.20
CA LYS A 157 32.89 -1.67 -5.84
C LYS A 157 31.83 -2.72 -6.16
N SER A 158 30.55 -2.36 -6.16
CA SER A 158 29.45 -3.24 -6.54
C SER A 158 29.32 -3.32 -8.07
N MET A 159 28.86 -4.47 -8.56
CA MET A 159 28.41 -4.59 -9.95
C MET A 159 27.04 -3.93 -10.19
N ALA A 160 26.29 -3.62 -9.13
CA ALA A 160 24.98 -3.02 -9.26
C ALA A 160 25.08 -1.51 -9.47
N THR A 161 24.38 -1.02 -10.48
CA THR A 161 24.09 0.41 -10.64
C THR A 161 22.96 0.82 -9.70
N ALA A 162 22.83 2.12 -9.47
CA ALA A 162 21.68 2.65 -8.70
C ALA A 162 20.33 2.23 -9.29
N GLY A 163 20.22 2.19 -10.64
CA GLY A 163 19.00 1.73 -11.32
C GLY A 163 18.66 0.26 -11.04
N LEU A 164 19.66 -0.64 -11.05
CA LEU A 164 19.43 -2.05 -10.71
C LEU A 164 19.02 -2.21 -9.24
N LEU A 165 19.67 -1.47 -8.32
CA LEU A 165 19.30 -1.48 -6.91
C LEU A 165 17.86 -0.99 -6.71
N ALA A 166 17.49 0.13 -7.35
CA ALA A 166 16.11 0.66 -7.29
C ALA A 166 15.10 -0.36 -7.81
N HIS A 167 15.36 -1.00 -8.95
CA HIS A 167 14.48 -2.04 -9.49
C HIS A 167 14.28 -3.21 -8.51
N ILE A 168 15.37 -3.75 -7.95
CA ILE A 168 15.31 -4.87 -7.00
C ILE A 168 14.51 -4.49 -5.74
N MET A 169 14.72 -3.27 -5.21
CA MET A 169 14.02 -2.79 -4.01
C MET A 169 12.54 -2.54 -4.29
N THR A 170 12.19 -1.88 -5.40
CA THR A 170 10.80 -1.65 -5.80
C THR A 170 10.07 -2.98 -5.99
N ALA A 171 10.65 -3.90 -6.75
CA ALA A 171 10.07 -5.23 -6.95
C ALA A 171 9.86 -5.98 -5.61
N LYS A 172 10.78 -5.85 -4.65
CA LYS A 172 10.67 -6.51 -3.35
C LYS A 172 9.62 -5.87 -2.44
N PHE A 173 9.62 -4.55 -2.31
CA PHE A 173 8.87 -3.86 -1.26
C PHE A 173 7.57 -3.20 -1.76
N ALA A 174 7.50 -2.81 -3.03
CA ALA A 174 6.28 -2.27 -3.62
C ALA A 174 5.47 -3.36 -4.36
N ASP A 175 6.15 -4.23 -5.14
CA ASP A 175 5.46 -5.24 -5.96
C ASP A 175 5.35 -6.61 -5.26
N ALA A 176 5.74 -6.70 -3.98
CA ALA A 176 5.71 -7.91 -3.16
C ALA A 176 6.40 -9.14 -3.81
N LEU A 177 7.45 -8.91 -4.63
CA LEU A 177 8.20 -9.95 -5.34
C LEU A 177 9.42 -10.40 -4.53
N PRO A 178 9.41 -11.58 -3.88
CA PRO A 178 10.52 -12.05 -3.05
C PRO A 178 11.82 -12.23 -3.85
N PHE A 179 12.98 -12.07 -3.21
CA PHE A 179 14.29 -12.20 -3.89
C PHE A 179 14.47 -13.53 -4.62
N TYR A 180 13.94 -14.65 -4.09
CA TYR A 180 14.03 -15.94 -4.77
C TYR A 180 13.27 -15.98 -6.10
N ARG A 181 12.18 -15.21 -6.23
CA ARG A 181 11.46 -15.06 -7.51
C ARG A 181 12.22 -14.15 -8.47
N GLN A 182 12.82 -13.07 -7.96
CA GLN A 182 13.68 -12.20 -8.74
C GLN A 182 14.92 -12.95 -9.27
N GLU A 183 15.57 -13.78 -8.43
CA GLU A 183 16.66 -14.66 -8.83
C GLU A 183 16.27 -15.54 -10.03
N LYS A 184 15.09 -16.17 -9.98
CA LYS A 184 14.55 -16.95 -11.09
C LYS A 184 14.22 -16.12 -12.34
N GLN A 185 13.77 -14.86 -12.16
CA GLN A 185 13.53 -13.96 -13.29
C GLN A 185 14.83 -13.58 -13.98
N PHE A 186 15.86 -13.22 -13.22
CA PHE A 186 17.19 -12.91 -13.76
C PHE A 186 17.83 -14.10 -14.46
N SER A 187 17.72 -15.30 -13.88
CA SER A 187 18.21 -16.53 -14.50
C SER A 187 17.57 -16.80 -15.87
N ARG A 188 16.28 -16.53 -16.06
CA ARG A 188 15.58 -16.71 -17.35
C ARG A 188 16.12 -15.81 -18.47
N ILE A 189 16.70 -14.68 -18.12
CA ILE A 189 17.33 -13.75 -19.07
C ILE A 189 18.86 -13.91 -19.12
N GLY A 190 19.38 -15.02 -18.57
CA GLY A 190 20.82 -15.37 -18.62
C GLY A 190 21.69 -14.67 -17.59
N VAL A 191 21.11 -14.06 -16.55
CA VAL A 191 21.87 -13.37 -15.50
C VAL A 191 21.78 -14.14 -14.19
N GLU A 192 22.90 -14.63 -13.71
CA GLU A 192 23.00 -15.28 -12.40
C GLU A 192 23.20 -14.24 -11.29
N LEU A 193 22.15 -13.94 -10.57
CA LEU A 193 22.15 -13.02 -9.45
C LEU A 193 21.58 -13.70 -8.21
N PRO A 194 22.43 -14.24 -7.31
CA PRO A 194 21.99 -14.95 -6.14
C PRO A 194 21.18 -14.07 -5.18
N ARG A 195 20.15 -14.64 -4.56
CA ARG A 195 19.32 -13.96 -3.54
C ARG A 195 20.13 -13.43 -2.36
N SER A 196 21.22 -14.10 -1.98
CA SER A 196 22.13 -13.63 -0.93
C SER A 196 22.78 -12.30 -1.28
N THR A 197 23.19 -12.12 -2.53
CA THR A 197 23.71 -10.84 -3.04
C THR A 197 22.66 -9.75 -2.98
N MET A 198 21.44 -10.02 -3.41
CA MET A 198 20.34 -9.07 -3.33
C MET A 198 19.98 -8.70 -1.87
N CYS A 199 20.02 -9.68 -0.94
CA CYS A 199 19.86 -9.41 0.49
C CYS A 199 20.94 -8.47 1.03
N ASN A 200 22.20 -8.70 0.69
CA ASN A 200 23.31 -7.86 1.11
C ASN A 200 23.18 -6.44 0.53
N TRP A 201 22.75 -6.32 -0.72
CA TRP A 201 22.49 -5.02 -1.33
C TRP A 201 21.33 -4.29 -0.63
N ALA A 202 20.24 -5.01 -0.29
CA ALA A 202 19.13 -4.42 0.43
C ALA A 202 19.57 -3.84 1.79
N MET A 203 20.40 -4.55 2.55
CA MET A 203 20.96 -4.04 3.82
C MET A 203 21.80 -2.78 3.61
N LYS A 204 22.65 -2.73 2.58
CA LYS A 204 23.47 -1.55 2.27
C LYS A 204 22.63 -0.37 1.78
N VAL A 205 21.60 -0.62 0.97
CA VAL A 205 20.65 0.40 0.53
C VAL A 205 19.88 0.95 1.74
N ALA A 206 19.41 0.08 2.64
CA ALA A 206 18.74 0.51 3.87
C ALA A 206 19.64 1.42 4.72
N GLN A 207 20.91 1.04 4.90
CA GLN A 207 21.88 1.86 5.61
C GLN A 207 22.12 3.23 4.93
N ALA A 208 22.24 3.26 3.61
CA ALA A 208 22.39 4.52 2.87
C ALA A 208 21.13 5.41 2.96
N CYS A 209 19.94 4.81 3.19
CA CYS A 209 18.67 5.51 3.35
C CYS A 209 18.37 5.97 4.79
N GLU A 210 19.22 5.68 5.77
CA GLU A 210 18.99 6.07 7.18
C GLU A 210 18.78 7.58 7.34
N LEU A 211 19.56 8.39 6.63
CA LEU A 211 19.39 9.84 6.65
C LEU A 211 18.01 10.28 6.13
N LEU A 212 17.54 9.64 5.06
CA LEU A 212 16.22 9.90 4.50
C LEU A 212 15.10 9.52 5.48
N THR A 213 15.21 8.37 6.15
CA THR A 213 14.23 7.96 7.16
C THR A 213 14.22 8.91 8.35
N GLY A 214 15.36 9.48 8.74
CA GLY A 214 15.45 10.54 9.74
C GLY A 214 14.70 11.82 9.32
N PHE A 215 14.85 12.25 8.08
CA PHE A 215 14.07 13.37 7.54
C PHE A 215 12.57 13.07 7.50
N MET A 216 12.18 11.86 7.08
CA MET A 216 10.77 11.45 7.09
C MET A 216 10.18 11.49 8.50
N GLN A 217 10.92 11.01 9.51
CA GLN A 217 10.48 11.09 10.91
C GLN A 217 10.31 12.55 11.36
N ALA A 218 11.27 13.41 11.05
CA ALA A 218 11.20 14.84 11.39
C ALA A 218 9.97 15.51 10.75
N GLN A 219 9.64 15.17 9.52
CA GLN A 219 8.44 15.67 8.84
C GLN A 219 7.14 15.12 9.43
N ILE A 220 7.11 13.84 9.84
CA ILE A 220 5.96 13.25 10.53
C ILE A 220 5.72 13.98 11.85
N LEU A 221 6.76 14.30 12.60
CA LEU A 221 6.65 15.04 13.87
C LEU A 221 6.17 16.49 13.73
N GLN A 222 6.18 17.07 12.53
CA GLN A 222 5.60 18.38 12.23
C GLN A 222 4.12 18.31 11.83
N SER A 223 3.56 17.13 11.72
CA SER A 223 2.18 16.94 11.28
C SER A 223 1.20 17.24 12.42
N PRO A 224 0.04 17.85 12.15
CA PRO A 224 -0.98 18.09 13.18
C PRO A 224 -1.59 16.80 13.73
N VAL A 225 -1.58 15.73 12.93
CA VAL A 225 -2.11 14.42 13.30
C VAL A 225 -1.11 13.33 12.91
N ILE A 226 -0.78 12.47 13.86
CA ILE A 226 0.02 11.27 13.62
C ILE A 226 -0.83 10.04 13.88
N ASN A 227 -0.86 9.11 12.90
CA ASN A 227 -1.46 7.80 13.07
C ASN A 227 -0.38 6.78 13.41
N ILE A 228 -0.62 5.96 14.42
CA ILE A 228 0.30 4.89 14.83
C ILE A 228 -0.48 3.58 14.88
N ASP A 229 0.12 2.54 14.30
CA ASP A 229 -0.39 1.17 14.36
C ASP A 229 0.78 0.19 14.27
N GLU A 230 0.58 -1.07 14.64
CA GLU A 230 1.60 -2.10 14.51
C GLU A 230 1.00 -3.42 14.01
N THR A 231 1.77 -4.11 13.20
CA THR A 231 1.43 -5.45 12.71
C THR A 231 2.48 -6.47 13.09
N THR A 232 2.08 -7.71 13.26
CA THR A 232 3.00 -8.79 13.62
C THR A 232 3.86 -9.20 12.42
N VAL A 233 5.16 -9.37 12.66
CA VAL A 233 6.14 -9.91 11.70
C VAL A 233 6.83 -11.11 12.31
N GLN A 234 6.96 -12.18 11.53
CA GLN A 234 7.74 -13.33 11.96
C GLN A 234 9.20 -13.16 11.58
N VAL A 235 10.10 -13.18 12.57
CA VAL A 235 11.55 -13.13 12.39
C VAL A 235 12.16 -14.40 12.93
N LEU A 236 12.73 -15.24 12.04
CA LEU A 236 13.17 -16.60 12.37
C LEU A 236 14.39 -16.64 13.28
N LYS A 237 15.23 -15.61 13.27
CA LYS A 237 16.49 -15.56 14.04
C LYS A 237 16.42 -14.70 15.30
N GLU A 238 15.24 -14.20 15.64
CA GLU A 238 15.10 -13.43 16.87
C GLU A 238 15.08 -14.35 18.08
N PRO A 239 16.07 -14.28 18.95
CA PRO A 239 16.14 -15.19 20.09
C PRO A 239 14.97 -14.96 21.05
N LYS A 240 14.32 -16.06 21.45
CA LYS A 240 13.23 -16.11 22.44
C LYS A 240 11.87 -15.53 22.03
N ARG A 241 11.65 -15.10 20.77
CA ARG A 241 10.37 -14.52 20.34
C ARG A 241 9.92 -15.04 18.98
N SER A 242 8.72 -15.59 18.92
CA SER A 242 8.07 -16.01 17.68
C SER A 242 7.36 -14.88 16.94
N LYS A 243 7.09 -13.76 17.62
CA LYS A 243 6.37 -12.60 17.07
C LYS A 243 7.14 -11.34 17.38
N CYS A 244 7.52 -10.65 16.32
CA CYS A 244 8.05 -9.29 16.33
C CYS A 244 7.03 -8.35 15.66
N TYR A 245 7.31 -7.05 15.62
CA TYR A 245 6.34 -6.07 15.17
C TYR A 245 6.96 -5.13 14.15
N MET A 246 6.17 -4.79 13.16
CA MET A 246 6.40 -3.68 12.26
C MET A 246 5.49 -2.54 12.69
N TRP A 247 6.07 -1.50 13.22
CA TRP A 247 5.40 -0.27 13.59
C TRP A 247 5.24 0.61 12.37
N VAL A 248 4.11 1.28 12.28
CA VAL A 248 3.78 2.18 11.18
C VAL A 248 3.44 3.54 11.75
N PHE A 249 4.17 4.56 11.31
CA PHE A 249 3.94 5.95 11.67
C PHE A 249 3.52 6.70 10.42
N LYS A 250 2.37 7.33 10.46
CA LYS A 250 1.85 8.13 9.35
C LYS A 250 1.60 9.56 9.81
N GLY A 251 2.10 10.50 9.03
CA GLY A 251 1.87 11.94 9.16
C GLY A 251 1.83 12.61 7.78
N GLY A 252 2.13 13.88 7.74
CA GLY A 252 2.05 14.71 6.54
C GLY A 252 0.65 15.30 6.35
N THR A 253 0.42 15.87 5.18
CA THR A 253 -0.87 16.40 4.77
C THR A 253 -1.63 15.35 3.95
N PRO A 254 -2.95 15.45 3.78
CA PRO A 254 -3.72 14.49 3.02
C PRO A 254 -3.25 14.30 1.57
N ASP A 255 -2.73 15.36 0.93
CA ASP A 255 -2.17 15.39 -0.41
C ASP A 255 -0.71 14.90 -0.47
N LYS A 256 0.01 14.94 0.65
CA LYS A 256 1.42 14.51 0.78
C LYS A 256 1.62 13.67 2.04
N PRO A 257 1.03 12.48 2.10
CA PRO A 257 1.18 11.59 3.25
C PRO A 257 2.61 11.04 3.33
N ILE A 258 3.13 10.97 4.56
CA ILE A 258 4.43 10.34 4.85
C ILE A 258 4.17 9.13 5.71
N ILE A 259 4.67 7.96 5.27
CA ILE A 259 4.50 6.70 5.97
C ILE A 259 5.89 6.12 6.25
N LEU A 260 6.17 5.85 7.52
CA LEU A 260 7.42 5.26 7.95
C LEU A 260 7.15 3.92 8.65
N PHE A 261 7.87 2.89 8.21
CA PHE A 261 7.84 1.57 8.81
C PHE A 261 9.08 1.36 9.67
N GLN A 262 8.89 0.90 10.91
CA GLN A 262 9.99 0.62 11.82
C GLN A 262 9.83 -0.76 12.46
N TYR A 263 10.84 -1.62 12.28
CA TYR A 263 10.88 -2.92 12.94
C TYR A 263 11.21 -2.77 14.42
N HIS A 264 10.48 -3.52 15.25
CA HIS A 264 10.83 -3.66 16.67
C HIS A 264 10.49 -5.07 17.17
N PRO A 265 11.34 -5.68 18.03
CA PRO A 265 11.08 -7.02 18.56
C PRO A 265 9.92 -7.08 19.55
N THR A 266 9.44 -5.95 20.04
CA THR A 266 8.36 -5.90 21.04
C THR A 266 7.20 -5.01 20.61
N ARG A 267 6.04 -5.23 21.22
CA ARG A 267 4.86 -4.37 21.15
C ARG A 267 4.83 -3.37 22.32
N SER A 268 5.99 -2.93 22.80
CA SER A 268 6.06 -1.99 23.92
C SER A 268 5.65 -0.58 23.49
N GLY A 269 4.83 0.11 24.30
CA GLY A 269 4.51 1.52 24.10
C GLY A 269 5.73 2.43 24.08
N ASP A 270 6.88 1.99 24.63
CA ASP A 270 8.14 2.73 24.58
C ASP A 270 8.61 3.05 23.16
N VAL A 271 8.21 2.24 22.16
CA VAL A 271 8.53 2.48 20.75
C VAL A 271 7.85 3.75 20.29
N ALA A 272 6.54 3.86 20.54
CA ALA A 272 5.78 5.05 20.22
C ALA A 272 6.23 6.26 21.05
N LEU A 273 6.52 6.06 22.34
CA LEU A 273 7.02 7.12 23.23
C LEU A 273 8.32 7.74 22.71
N LYS A 274 9.28 6.88 22.31
CA LYS A 274 10.57 7.35 21.76
C LYS A 274 10.38 8.05 20.42
N PHE A 275 9.48 7.55 19.57
CA PHE A 275 9.21 8.18 18.29
C PHE A 275 8.59 9.57 18.45
N LEU A 276 7.66 9.71 19.39
CA LEU A 276 6.91 10.96 19.65
C LEU A 276 7.66 11.95 20.56
N ASN A 277 8.92 11.73 20.83
CA ASN A 277 9.68 12.63 21.71
C ASN A 277 9.63 14.10 21.24
N GLY A 278 9.07 14.97 22.09
CA GLY A 278 8.89 16.39 21.78
C GLY A 278 7.69 16.72 20.90
N TYR A 279 6.90 15.75 20.49
CA TYR A 279 5.70 15.99 19.68
C TYR A 279 4.57 16.63 20.50
N GLN A 280 3.87 17.57 19.88
CA GLN A 280 2.64 18.18 20.39
C GLN A 280 1.58 18.13 19.27
N GLY A 281 0.42 17.59 19.55
CA GLY A 281 -0.65 17.46 18.57
C GLY A 281 -1.54 16.25 18.81
N ILE A 282 -2.20 15.80 17.77
CA ILE A 282 -3.16 14.68 17.83
C ILE A 282 -2.45 13.39 17.47
N VAL A 283 -2.58 12.36 18.31
CA VAL A 283 -2.10 11.00 18.02
C VAL A 283 -3.29 10.06 17.96
N GLN A 284 -3.47 9.43 16.81
CA GLN A 284 -4.52 8.43 16.61
C GLN A 284 -3.95 7.03 16.63
N THR A 285 -4.50 6.16 17.49
CA THR A 285 -4.10 4.74 17.62
C THR A 285 -5.31 3.81 17.63
N ASP A 286 -5.06 2.50 17.70
CA ASP A 286 -6.10 1.54 18.07
C ASP A 286 -6.40 1.60 19.59
N GLY A 287 -7.31 0.75 20.05
CA GLY A 287 -7.65 0.64 21.49
C GLY A 287 -6.72 -0.27 22.30
N TYR A 288 -5.45 -0.44 21.91
CA TYR A 288 -4.50 -1.24 22.64
C TYR A 288 -3.99 -0.51 23.89
N ALA A 289 -4.04 -1.16 25.04
CA ALA A 289 -3.65 -0.57 26.34
C ALA A 289 -2.19 -0.08 26.40
N GLY A 290 -1.32 -0.58 25.50
CA GLY A 290 0.06 -0.10 25.36
C GLY A 290 0.20 1.36 24.95
N TYR A 291 -0.88 2.00 24.51
CA TYR A 291 -0.93 3.42 24.16
C TYR A 291 -1.52 4.32 25.24
N ASN A 292 -2.01 3.77 26.38
CA ASN A 292 -2.64 4.56 27.45
C ASN A 292 -1.72 5.62 28.04
N PHE A 293 -0.40 5.47 27.92
CA PHE A 293 0.57 6.49 28.36
C PHE A 293 0.40 7.81 27.61
N LEU A 294 -0.13 7.80 26.39
CA LEU A 294 -0.37 9.00 25.58
C LEU A 294 -1.33 9.97 26.28
N ASP A 295 -2.29 9.45 27.05
CA ASP A 295 -3.26 10.26 27.81
C ASP A 295 -2.61 11.06 28.95
N THR A 296 -1.35 10.72 29.32
CA THR A 296 -0.62 11.38 30.40
C THR A 296 0.42 12.39 29.89
N ILE A 297 0.66 12.47 28.57
CA ILE A 297 1.64 13.37 27.99
C ILE A 297 1.01 14.73 27.71
N ILE A 298 1.55 15.76 28.36
CA ILE A 298 1.09 17.15 28.13
C ILE A 298 1.39 17.55 26.68
N GLY A 299 0.37 18.10 26.00
CA GLY A 299 0.48 18.54 24.61
C GLY A 299 0.07 17.47 23.58
N ILE A 300 -0.20 16.24 23.98
CA ILE A 300 -0.76 15.19 23.11
C ILE A 300 -2.26 15.04 23.38
N ILE A 301 -3.04 15.04 22.29
CA ILE A 301 -4.44 14.65 22.29
C ILE A 301 -4.53 13.27 21.71
N HIS A 302 -4.76 12.26 22.56
CA HIS A 302 -4.90 10.89 22.13
C HIS A 302 -6.31 10.59 21.66
N VAL A 303 -6.48 10.04 20.46
CA VAL A 303 -7.78 9.68 19.88
C VAL A 303 -7.79 8.25 19.36
N ALA A 304 -8.91 7.57 19.56
CA ALA A 304 -9.08 6.20 19.11
C ALA A 304 -9.54 6.16 17.64
N CYS A 305 -9.08 5.14 16.92
CA CYS A 305 -9.39 4.93 15.51
C CYS A 305 -10.77 4.27 15.32
N TRP A 306 -11.69 4.96 14.66
CA TRP A 306 -13.03 4.44 14.32
C TRP A 306 -13.00 3.21 13.42
N ILE A 307 -11.99 3.05 12.56
CA ILE A 307 -11.82 1.84 11.72
C ILE A 307 -11.65 0.60 12.58
N HIS A 308 -10.84 0.68 13.64
CA HIS A 308 -10.63 -0.41 14.58
C HIS A 308 -11.89 -0.72 15.40
N ALA A 309 -12.59 0.31 15.86
CA ALA A 309 -13.89 0.14 16.53
C ALA A 309 -14.91 -0.54 15.59
N ARG A 310 -15.05 -0.04 14.35
CA ARG A 310 -15.94 -0.62 13.34
C ARG A 310 -15.60 -2.08 13.04
N ARG A 311 -14.31 -2.43 12.93
CA ARG A 311 -13.87 -3.81 12.69
C ARG A 311 -14.37 -4.78 13.75
N LYS A 312 -14.36 -4.37 15.04
CA LYS A 312 -14.91 -5.18 16.14
C LYS A 312 -16.37 -5.56 15.90
N TYR A 313 -17.20 -4.60 15.52
CA TYR A 313 -18.62 -4.86 15.24
C TYR A 313 -18.84 -5.67 13.96
N THR A 314 -18.04 -5.45 12.92
CA THR A 314 -18.12 -6.28 11.71
C THR A 314 -17.71 -7.73 11.97
N ASP A 315 -16.72 -7.95 12.83
CA ASP A 315 -16.28 -9.31 13.20
C ASP A 315 -17.36 -10.06 13.98
N VAL A 316 -18.15 -9.38 14.83
CA VAL A 316 -19.32 -9.96 15.50
C VAL A 316 -20.34 -10.43 14.47
N LEU A 317 -20.68 -9.62 13.46
CA LEU A 317 -21.64 -10.00 12.41
C LEU A 317 -21.12 -11.15 11.54
N LYS A 318 -19.82 -11.15 11.21
CA LYS A 318 -19.19 -12.26 10.49
C LYS A 318 -19.24 -13.55 11.30
N ALA A 319 -18.96 -13.50 12.60
CA ALA A 319 -19.04 -14.66 13.49
C ALA A 319 -20.47 -15.22 13.60
N ALA A 320 -21.46 -14.34 13.59
CA ALA A 320 -22.89 -14.74 13.57
C ALA A 320 -23.35 -15.27 12.21
N GLY A 321 -22.49 -15.33 11.19
CA GLY A 321 -22.83 -15.83 9.85
C GLY A 321 -23.77 -14.89 9.06
N ILE A 322 -23.92 -13.65 9.49
CA ILE A 322 -24.76 -12.66 8.82
C ILE A 322 -24.02 -12.16 7.58
N LYS A 323 -24.56 -12.46 6.39
CA LYS A 323 -23.99 -11.99 5.13
C LYS A 323 -24.27 -10.50 4.94
N LYS A 324 -23.38 -9.77 4.28
CA LYS A 324 -23.48 -8.33 3.97
C LYS A 324 -24.81 -7.89 3.32
N LYS A 325 -25.54 -8.81 2.68
CA LYS A 325 -26.84 -8.53 2.02
C LYS A 325 -28.01 -8.43 2.99
N ASN A 326 -27.88 -8.92 4.21
CA ASN A 326 -28.94 -8.90 5.20
C ASN A 326 -28.74 -7.66 6.11
N ALA A 327 -29.82 -6.95 6.39
CA ALA A 327 -29.78 -5.83 7.31
C ALA A 327 -29.13 -6.26 8.64
N PRO A 328 -28.06 -5.58 9.11
CA PRO A 328 -27.44 -5.94 10.36
C PRO A 328 -28.44 -5.73 11.51
N THR A 329 -28.73 -6.79 12.25
CA THR A 329 -29.63 -6.80 13.39
C THR A 329 -28.86 -6.81 14.72
N GLY A 330 -29.49 -6.37 15.78
CA GLY A 330 -28.92 -6.33 17.13
C GLY A 330 -27.94 -5.16 17.35
N ASN A 331 -27.30 -5.16 18.53
CA ASN A 331 -26.47 -4.04 18.99
C ASN A 331 -25.28 -3.74 18.06
N ALA A 332 -24.64 -4.77 17.48
CA ALA A 332 -23.55 -4.60 16.53
C ALA A 332 -24.04 -3.91 15.24
N GLY A 333 -25.23 -4.29 14.75
CA GLY A 333 -25.83 -3.63 13.59
C GLY A 333 -26.17 -2.17 13.85
N THR A 334 -26.73 -1.89 15.03
CA THR A 334 -27.03 -0.51 15.46
C THR A 334 -25.76 0.34 15.53
N ALA A 335 -24.68 -0.17 16.15
CA ALA A 335 -23.40 0.52 16.21
C ALA A 335 -22.82 0.81 14.81
N LEU A 336 -22.89 -0.15 13.89
CA LEU A 336 -22.44 0.05 12.52
C LEU A 336 -23.26 1.09 11.75
N LYS A 337 -24.58 1.19 12.01
CA LYS A 337 -25.42 2.26 11.44
C LYS A 337 -24.97 3.64 11.92
N TYR A 338 -24.68 3.82 13.20
CA TYR A 338 -24.15 5.10 13.71
C TYR A 338 -22.78 5.44 13.09
N ILE A 339 -21.86 4.49 13.08
CA ILE A 339 -20.54 4.69 12.48
C ILE A 339 -20.67 5.05 10.99
N SER A 340 -21.59 4.41 10.25
CA SER A 340 -21.85 4.74 8.84
C SER A 340 -22.37 6.16 8.65
N LYS A 341 -23.21 6.67 9.57
CA LYS A 341 -23.66 8.07 9.52
C LYS A 341 -22.51 9.05 9.70
N LEU A 342 -21.58 8.77 10.63
CA LEU A 342 -20.39 9.59 10.82
C LEU A 342 -19.53 9.62 9.55
N TYR A 343 -19.28 8.47 8.93
CA TYR A 343 -18.52 8.40 7.67
C TYR A 343 -19.24 9.11 6.51
N LYS A 344 -20.58 9.12 6.49
CA LYS A 344 -21.35 9.81 5.48
C LYS A 344 -21.11 11.33 5.55
N ILE A 345 -21.07 11.92 6.74
CA ILE A 345 -20.74 13.34 6.94
C ILE A 345 -19.37 13.67 6.35
N GLU A 346 -18.36 12.85 6.66
CA GLU A 346 -17.01 13.05 6.15
C GLU A 346 -16.92 12.92 4.62
N LYS A 347 -17.70 11.99 4.03
CA LYS A 347 -17.75 11.80 2.58
C LYS A 347 -18.41 13.00 1.90
N GLU A 348 -19.55 13.44 2.39
CA GLU A 348 -20.27 14.61 1.86
C GLU A 348 -19.42 15.88 1.95
N ALA A 349 -18.73 16.07 3.08
CA ALA A 349 -17.83 17.22 3.27
C ALA A 349 -16.68 17.25 2.26
N ARG A 350 -16.10 16.08 1.92
CA ARG A 350 -15.05 15.99 0.90
C ARG A 350 -15.60 16.24 -0.51
N GLU A 351 -16.77 15.69 -0.84
CA GLU A 351 -17.40 15.90 -2.15
C GLU A 351 -17.78 17.38 -2.36
N LEU A 352 -18.09 18.10 -1.29
CA LEU A 352 -18.41 19.52 -1.29
C LEU A 352 -17.18 20.41 -1.07
N GLU A 353 -16.00 19.85 -0.90
CA GLU A 353 -14.74 20.58 -0.61
C GLU A 353 -14.87 21.59 0.54
N LEU A 354 -15.58 21.20 1.62
CA LEU A 354 -15.85 22.08 2.75
C LEU A 354 -14.58 22.55 3.42
N SER A 355 -14.60 23.80 3.90
CA SER A 355 -13.53 24.33 4.77
C SER A 355 -13.48 23.58 6.10
N ALA A 356 -12.37 23.68 6.84
CA ALA A 356 -12.24 23.08 8.17
C ALA A 356 -13.31 23.58 9.16
N GLU A 357 -13.69 24.86 9.04
CA GLU A 357 -14.73 25.48 9.89
C GLU A 357 -16.12 24.98 9.54
N ASP A 358 -16.43 24.86 8.25
CA ASP A 358 -17.71 24.34 7.78
C ASP A 358 -17.86 22.85 8.14
N LEU A 359 -16.80 22.05 7.95
CA LEU A 359 -16.76 20.66 8.36
C LEU A 359 -16.97 20.53 9.87
N TYR A 360 -16.35 21.39 10.68
CA TYR A 360 -16.58 21.40 12.13
C TYR A 360 -18.04 21.65 12.47
N ARG A 361 -18.70 22.64 11.82
CA ARG A 361 -20.13 22.92 12.00
C ARG A 361 -21.00 21.71 11.59
N GLU A 362 -20.74 21.14 10.42
CA GLU A 362 -21.46 19.95 9.95
C GLU A 362 -21.36 18.77 10.94
N ARG A 363 -20.19 18.56 11.52
CA ARG A 363 -20.00 17.54 12.55
C ARG A 363 -20.79 17.81 13.82
N GLN A 364 -20.90 19.08 14.25
CA GLN A 364 -21.65 19.44 15.44
C GLN A 364 -23.17 19.30 15.24
N GLU A 365 -23.67 19.55 14.03
CA GLU A 365 -25.09 19.53 13.72
C GLU A 365 -25.60 18.10 13.41
N LYS A 366 -24.77 17.26 12.76
CA LYS A 366 -25.22 15.97 12.20
C LYS A 366 -24.66 14.74 12.91
N ALA A 367 -23.62 14.83 13.75
CA ALA A 367 -22.99 13.72 14.49
C ALA A 367 -23.47 13.61 15.95
#